data_7ec66df535a888b30a74a469859bae61
#
_entry.id   7ec66df535a888b30a74a469859bae61
#
_cell.length_a   1.000
_cell.length_b   1.000
_cell.length_c   1.000
_cell.angle_alpha   90.00
_cell.angle_beta   90.00
_cell.angle_gamma   90.00
#
_symmetry.space_group_name_H-M   'P 1'
#
loop_
_entity.id
_entity.type
_entity.pdbx_description
1 polymer ?
#
loop_
_entity_poly.entity_id
_entity_poly.type
_entity_poly.pdbx_seq_one_letter_code
_entity_poly.pdbx_strand_id
1 'polypeptide(L)'
;ALSAKYNLHRNYSEYLLGKGKLRAKDINFILASIVESKKAAYDKDYIEQLYQKYQNVSVDDSGSKDTIKEKLQGKNILVLAPGSTLITQKDIVRQYIEENNPFIISVNFVGNDFCADLAFFTSRRRYDQYRDKLISNILVISSNLTNDAVNPFAIVDYYNLACDESGLYDNSMIMLLRLLVFIGIRDITVAGFDGFDRSKPNYAYEKHYKDNKHTEDENNTI
;
A
#
# COMPACT_ATOMS: atom_id res chain seq x y z
N ALA A 1 20.22 7.41 -8.49
CA ALA A 1 19.41 6.28 -8.96
C ALA A 1 17.98 6.72 -9.33
N LEU A 2 17.25 7.43 -8.47
CA LEU A 2 15.90 7.97 -8.73
C LEU A 2 15.85 8.88 -9.95
N SER A 3 16.83 9.78 -10.11
CA SER A 3 16.90 10.69 -11.24
C SER A 3 17.16 10.02 -12.58
N ALA A 4 17.84 8.87 -12.61
CA ALA A 4 18.10 8.13 -13.85
C ALA A 4 16.83 7.48 -14.42
N LYS A 5 15.89 7.05 -13.57
CA LYS A 5 14.60 6.48 -13.98
C LYS A 5 13.65 7.56 -14.54
N TYR A 6 13.84 8.83 -14.15
CA TYR A 6 12.95 9.95 -14.44
C TYR A 6 13.72 11.19 -14.86
N ASN A 7 14.56 11.07 -15.91
CA ASN A 7 15.44 12.12 -16.39
C ASN A 7 14.74 13.48 -16.62
N LEU A 8 13.47 13.47 -16.98
CA LEU A 8 12.68 14.69 -17.21
C LEU A 8 12.41 15.51 -15.92
N HIS A 9 12.49 14.86 -14.75
CA HIS A 9 12.21 15.50 -13.46
C HIS A 9 13.48 15.71 -12.61
N ARG A 10 14.62 15.30 -13.13
CA ARG A 10 15.91 15.37 -12.42
C ARG A 10 16.22 16.77 -11.90
N ASN A 11 16.16 17.77 -12.79
CA ASN A 11 16.53 19.15 -12.44
C ASN A 11 15.59 19.74 -11.39
N TYR A 12 14.31 19.37 -11.42
CA TYR A 12 13.35 19.86 -10.42
C TYR A 12 13.54 19.16 -9.09
N SER A 13 13.77 17.85 -9.09
CA SER A 13 14.07 17.09 -7.87
C SER A 13 15.35 17.59 -7.21
N GLU A 14 16.41 17.87 -7.99
CA GLU A 14 17.66 18.45 -7.51
C GLU A 14 17.47 19.87 -6.95
N TYR A 15 16.63 20.69 -7.59
CA TYR A 15 16.26 22.01 -7.10
C TYR A 15 15.53 21.95 -5.75
N LEU A 16 14.59 21.04 -5.60
CA LEU A 16 13.87 20.86 -4.33
C LEU A 16 14.78 20.31 -3.23
N LEU A 17 15.68 19.37 -3.55
CA LEU A 17 16.71 18.87 -2.62
C LEU A 17 17.66 19.98 -2.18
N GLY A 18 18.07 20.86 -3.10
CA GLY A 18 18.93 22.01 -2.80
C GLY A 18 18.28 23.01 -1.82
N LYS A 19 16.95 23.04 -1.72
CA LYS A 19 16.23 23.82 -0.72
C LYS A 19 16.27 23.20 0.69
N GLY A 20 16.84 22.00 0.86
CA GLY A 20 16.94 21.30 2.13
C GLY A 20 15.60 20.89 2.78
N LYS A 21 14.52 20.85 2.00
CA LYS A 21 13.15 20.63 2.48
C LYS A 21 12.58 19.26 2.16
N LEU A 22 13.21 18.52 1.24
CA LEU A 22 12.68 17.23 0.78
C LEU A 22 13.51 16.07 1.31
N ARG A 23 12.83 15.05 1.83
CA ARG A 23 13.39 13.74 2.11
C ARG A 23 13.26 12.84 0.88
N ALA A 24 13.98 11.73 0.86
CA ALA A 24 13.93 10.77 -0.25
C ALA A 24 12.49 10.30 -0.56
N LYS A 25 11.68 10.05 0.48
CA LYS A 25 10.29 9.64 0.30
C LYS A 25 9.38 10.71 -0.32
N ASP A 26 9.66 11.98 -0.09
CA ASP A 26 8.89 13.08 -0.70
C ASP A 26 9.10 13.08 -2.22
N ILE A 27 10.34 12.87 -2.65
CA ILE A 27 10.69 12.75 -4.07
C ILE A 27 10.05 11.49 -4.68
N ASN A 28 10.13 10.37 -3.99
CA ASN A 28 9.54 9.11 -4.44
C ASN A 28 8.03 9.24 -4.66
N PHE A 29 7.32 9.88 -3.72
CA PHE A 29 5.90 10.15 -3.86
C PHE A 29 5.58 10.98 -5.11
N ILE A 30 6.29 12.10 -5.32
CA ILE A 30 6.09 12.96 -6.49
C ILE A 30 6.29 12.17 -7.78
N LEU A 31 7.37 11.41 -7.86
CA LEU A 31 7.70 10.64 -9.07
C LEU A 31 6.69 9.52 -9.33
N ALA A 32 6.23 8.81 -8.32
CA ALA A 32 5.20 7.79 -8.48
C ALA A 32 3.85 8.39 -8.90
N SER A 33 3.46 9.53 -8.31
CA SER A 33 2.24 10.24 -8.68
C SER A 33 2.26 10.72 -10.15
N ILE A 34 3.42 11.15 -10.66
CA ILE A 34 3.59 11.52 -12.07
C ILE A 34 3.43 10.29 -12.97
N VAL A 35 4.02 9.16 -12.60
CA VAL A 35 3.89 7.91 -13.36
C VAL A 35 2.44 7.43 -13.38
N GLU A 36 1.75 7.46 -12.25
CA GLU A 36 0.33 7.07 -12.16
C GLU A 36 -0.57 7.97 -13.01
N SER A 37 -0.28 9.27 -13.05
CA SER A 37 -1.05 10.22 -13.86
C SER A 37 -0.84 10.07 -15.37
N LYS A 38 0.10 9.21 -15.81
CA LYS A 38 0.51 9.02 -17.22
C LYS A 38 0.97 10.31 -17.90
N LYS A 39 1.32 11.35 -17.17
CA LYS A 39 1.90 12.57 -17.73
C LYS A 39 3.37 12.30 -18.06
N ALA A 40 3.70 12.35 -19.35
CA ALA A 40 5.05 12.07 -19.85
C ALA A 40 5.94 13.32 -19.90
N ALA A 41 5.38 14.52 -19.80
CA ALA A 41 6.10 15.76 -19.93
C ALA A 41 6.44 16.37 -18.57
N TYR A 42 7.61 17.05 -18.50
CA TYR A 42 7.97 17.89 -17.36
C TYR A 42 7.00 19.08 -17.26
N ASP A 43 6.28 19.14 -16.17
CA ASP A 43 5.36 20.22 -15.84
C ASP A 43 5.61 20.62 -14.39
N LYS A 44 6.30 21.75 -14.21
CA LYS A 44 6.72 22.26 -12.91
C LYS A 44 5.52 22.56 -12.00
N ASP A 45 4.50 23.19 -12.54
CA ASP A 45 3.35 23.64 -11.77
C ASP A 45 2.51 22.42 -11.33
N TYR A 46 2.40 21.40 -12.19
CA TYR A 46 1.76 20.15 -11.84
C TYR A 46 2.51 19.40 -10.72
N ILE A 47 3.85 19.35 -10.79
CA ILE A 47 4.68 18.70 -9.75
C ILE A 47 4.53 19.46 -8.43
N GLU A 48 4.54 20.79 -8.45
CA GLU A 48 4.33 21.61 -7.25
C GLU A 48 2.95 21.35 -6.62
N GLN A 49 1.90 21.28 -7.44
CA GLN A 49 0.54 20.95 -6.98
C GLN A 49 0.48 19.56 -6.35
N LEU A 50 1.12 18.55 -6.94
CA LEU A 50 1.20 17.20 -6.38
C LEU A 50 1.93 17.20 -5.04
N TYR A 51 3.02 17.95 -4.93
CA TYR A 51 3.78 18.04 -3.70
C TYR A 51 2.99 18.74 -2.58
N GLN A 52 2.28 19.82 -2.91
CA GLN A 52 1.38 20.49 -1.96
C GLN A 52 0.24 19.54 -1.51
N LYS A 53 -0.35 18.84 -2.45
CA LYS A 53 -1.37 17.82 -2.14
C LYS A 53 -0.82 16.74 -1.22
N TYR A 54 0.38 16.26 -1.48
CA TYR A 54 1.04 15.25 -0.65
C TYR A 54 1.29 15.72 0.79
N GLN A 55 1.73 16.95 0.99
CA GLN A 55 1.90 17.50 2.32
C GLN A 55 0.59 17.61 3.11
N ASN A 56 -0.52 17.84 2.41
CA ASN A 56 -1.84 17.94 3.02
C ASN A 56 -2.50 16.58 3.35
N VAL A 57 -1.90 15.45 2.98
CA VAL A 57 -2.42 14.12 3.35
C VAL A 57 -1.88 13.63 4.70
N SER A 58 -0.96 14.36 5.33
CA SER A 58 -0.50 14.05 6.68
C SER A 58 -1.59 14.41 7.69
N VAL A 59 -1.91 13.47 8.57
CA VAL A 59 -2.95 13.61 9.60
C VAL A 59 -2.43 13.09 10.94
N ASP A 60 -2.97 13.61 12.04
CA ASP A 60 -2.80 12.97 13.36
C ASP A 60 -3.67 11.71 13.39
N ASP A 61 -3.03 10.56 13.37
CA ASP A 61 -3.67 9.25 13.34
C ASP A 61 -3.55 8.48 14.67
N SER A 62 -3.16 9.16 15.76
CA SER A 62 -2.96 8.53 17.07
C SER A 62 -4.22 7.82 17.56
N GLY A 63 -5.37 8.48 17.54
CA GLY A 63 -6.65 7.88 17.91
C GLY A 63 -7.07 6.72 16.98
N SER A 64 -6.78 6.81 15.68
CA SER A 64 -7.01 5.72 14.72
C SER A 64 -6.15 4.49 15.06
N LYS A 65 -4.88 4.70 15.40
CA LYS A 65 -3.96 3.62 15.80
C LYS A 65 -4.42 2.94 17.08
N ASP A 66 -4.87 3.70 18.08
CA ASP A 66 -5.42 3.14 19.31
C ASP A 66 -6.68 2.29 19.04
N THR A 67 -7.60 2.79 18.23
CA THR A 67 -8.81 2.07 17.82
C THR A 67 -8.49 0.77 17.08
N ILE A 68 -7.51 0.78 16.16
CA ILE A 68 -7.06 -0.42 15.46
C ILE A 68 -6.39 -1.39 16.45
N LYS A 69 -5.54 -0.89 17.34
CA LYS A 69 -4.88 -1.69 18.38
C LYS A 69 -5.88 -2.42 19.25
N GLU A 70 -6.88 -1.73 19.78
CA GLU A 70 -7.94 -2.34 20.58
C GLU A 70 -8.68 -3.45 19.82
N LYS A 71 -8.94 -3.23 18.53
CA LYS A 71 -9.59 -4.21 17.67
C LYS A 71 -8.77 -5.47 17.43
N LEU A 72 -7.44 -5.35 17.35
CA LEU A 72 -6.52 -6.43 16.98
C LEU A 72 -5.84 -7.09 18.20
N GLN A 73 -5.81 -6.44 19.34
CA GLN A 73 -5.09 -6.94 20.52
C GLN A 73 -5.55 -8.34 20.93
N GLY A 74 -4.58 -9.21 21.16
CA GLY A 74 -4.82 -10.61 21.59
C GLY A 74 -5.35 -11.53 20.49
N LYS A 75 -5.42 -11.08 19.24
CA LYS A 75 -5.84 -11.90 18.10
C LYS A 75 -4.66 -12.49 17.37
N ASN A 76 -4.84 -13.69 16.84
CA ASN A 76 -3.95 -14.28 15.85
C ASN A 76 -4.23 -13.58 14.52
N ILE A 77 -3.23 -12.97 13.90
CA ILE A 77 -3.40 -12.13 12.69
C ILE A 77 -2.91 -12.87 11.45
N LEU A 78 -3.80 -12.99 10.46
CA LEU A 78 -3.46 -13.43 9.12
C LEU A 78 -3.60 -12.26 8.14
N VAL A 79 -2.51 -11.87 7.49
CA VAL A 79 -2.53 -10.86 6.44
C VAL A 79 -2.54 -11.53 5.07
N LEU A 80 -3.52 -11.18 4.24
CA LEU A 80 -3.65 -11.64 2.87
C LEU A 80 -3.22 -10.53 1.92
N ALA A 81 -2.17 -10.78 1.14
CA ALA A 81 -1.76 -9.96 0.01
C ALA A 81 -2.24 -10.58 -1.32
N PRO A 82 -2.44 -9.79 -2.39
CA PRO A 82 -3.05 -10.27 -3.62
C PRO A 82 -2.07 -10.99 -4.57
N GLY A 83 -0.99 -11.59 -4.08
CA GLY A 83 -0.04 -12.33 -4.90
C GLY A 83 -0.60 -13.67 -5.42
N SER A 84 0.01 -14.20 -6.47
CA SER A 84 -0.49 -15.38 -7.18
C SER A 84 -0.53 -16.65 -6.32
N THR A 85 0.37 -16.77 -5.32
CA THR A 85 0.41 -17.92 -4.42
C THR A 85 -0.82 -18.00 -3.54
N LEU A 86 -1.53 -16.89 -3.29
CA LEU A 86 -2.80 -16.92 -2.56
C LEU A 86 -3.82 -17.88 -3.19
N ILE A 87 -3.80 -18.03 -4.51
CA ILE A 87 -4.69 -18.94 -5.23
C ILE A 87 -4.05 -20.32 -5.44
N THR A 88 -2.76 -20.38 -5.78
CA THR A 88 -2.10 -21.67 -6.05
C THR A 88 -1.89 -22.48 -4.77
N GLN A 89 -1.86 -21.83 -3.60
CA GLN A 89 -1.75 -22.47 -2.28
C GLN A 89 -3.04 -22.31 -1.44
N LYS A 90 -4.16 -22.12 -2.12
CA LYS A 90 -5.45 -21.84 -1.49
C LYS A 90 -5.84 -22.82 -0.39
N ASP A 91 -5.59 -24.11 -0.62
CA ASP A 91 -5.97 -25.16 0.34
C ASP A 91 -5.12 -25.08 1.61
N ILE A 92 -3.84 -24.74 1.51
CA ILE A 92 -2.97 -24.50 2.67
C ILE A 92 -3.47 -23.32 3.49
N VAL A 93 -3.84 -22.21 2.81
CA VAL A 93 -4.38 -21.03 3.49
C VAL A 93 -5.70 -21.33 4.17
N ARG A 94 -6.59 -22.10 3.55
CA ARG A 94 -7.86 -22.53 4.15
C ARG A 94 -7.64 -23.41 5.37
N GLN A 95 -6.77 -24.41 5.27
CA GLN A 95 -6.42 -25.26 6.41
C GLN A 95 -5.89 -24.41 7.58
N TYR A 96 -5.00 -23.46 7.31
CA TYR A 96 -4.49 -22.56 8.35
C TYR A 96 -5.62 -21.76 9.03
N ILE A 97 -6.57 -21.24 8.22
CA ILE A 97 -7.73 -20.49 8.76
C ILE A 97 -8.60 -21.37 9.63
N GLU A 98 -8.90 -22.61 9.21
CA GLU A 98 -9.72 -23.56 9.96
C GLU A 98 -9.07 -23.98 11.29
N GLU A 99 -7.76 -24.22 11.28
CA GLU A 99 -7.01 -24.66 12.47
C GLU A 99 -6.77 -23.54 13.49
N ASN A 100 -6.59 -22.30 13.03
CA ASN A 100 -6.10 -21.20 13.87
C ASN A 100 -7.15 -20.11 14.13
N ASN A 101 -8.27 -20.09 13.40
CA ASN A 101 -9.33 -19.09 13.47
C ASN A 101 -8.79 -17.65 13.58
N PRO A 102 -7.90 -17.20 12.63
CA PRO A 102 -7.24 -15.92 12.70
C PRO A 102 -8.19 -14.77 12.40
N PHE A 103 -7.85 -13.56 12.87
CA PHE A 103 -8.42 -12.32 12.36
C PHE A 103 -7.74 -11.97 11.03
N ILE A 104 -8.53 -11.92 9.97
CA ILE A 104 -8.02 -11.81 8.59
C ILE A 104 -8.02 -10.36 8.13
N ILE A 105 -6.87 -9.88 7.66
CA ILE A 105 -6.68 -8.56 7.08
C ILE A 105 -6.32 -8.69 5.61
N SER A 106 -7.09 -8.11 4.69
CA SER A 106 -6.75 -8.03 3.27
C SER A 106 -6.10 -6.69 2.92
N VAL A 107 -5.15 -6.69 1.97
CA VAL A 107 -4.40 -5.50 1.53
C VAL A 107 -4.70 -5.15 0.09
N ASN A 108 -5.37 -4.00 -0.13
CA ASN A 108 -5.71 -3.48 -1.45
C ASN A 108 -6.52 -4.43 -2.35
N PHE A 109 -7.26 -5.36 -1.77
CA PHE A 109 -8.18 -6.22 -2.53
C PHE A 109 -9.31 -6.76 -1.64
N VAL A 110 -10.36 -7.26 -2.29
CA VAL A 110 -11.40 -8.09 -1.69
C VAL A 110 -11.46 -9.38 -2.49
N GLY A 111 -11.08 -10.49 -1.86
CA GLY A 111 -11.11 -11.80 -2.48
C GLY A 111 -12.47 -12.46 -2.38
N ASN A 112 -12.81 -13.31 -3.36
CA ASN A 112 -14.03 -14.13 -3.31
C ASN A 112 -13.81 -15.44 -2.52
N ASP A 113 -12.56 -15.82 -2.30
CA ASP A 113 -12.18 -17.11 -1.72
C ASP A 113 -11.95 -17.08 -0.21
N PHE A 114 -11.66 -15.89 0.32
CA PHE A 114 -11.38 -15.66 1.73
C PHE A 114 -12.13 -14.41 2.20
N CYS A 115 -12.94 -14.57 3.23
CA CYS A 115 -13.62 -13.44 3.87
C CYS A 115 -12.63 -12.75 4.81
N ALA A 116 -12.27 -11.51 4.52
CA ALA A 116 -11.46 -10.70 5.43
C ALA A 116 -12.35 -9.99 6.46
N ASP A 117 -11.90 -9.94 7.71
CA ASP A 117 -12.56 -9.17 8.79
C ASP A 117 -12.28 -7.67 8.61
N LEU A 118 -11.07 -7.33 8.14
CA LEU A 118 -10.62 -5.98 7.89
C LEU A 118 -10.00 -5.86 6.50
N ALA A 119 -10.33 -4.77 5.80
CA ALA A 119 -9.73 -4.42 4.53
C ALA A 119 -8.90 -3.14 4.69
N PHE A 120 -7.61 -3.21 4.34
CA PHE A 120 -6.67 -2.10 4.38
C PHE A 120 -6.38 -1.60 2.97
N PHE A 121 -6.62 -0.32 2.70
CA PHE A 121 -6.40 0.29 1.38
C PHE A 121 -5.50 1.52 1.46
N THR A 122 -4.52 1.57 0.56
CA THR A 122 -3.63 2.71 0.35
C THR A 122 -3.61 3.18 -1.11
N SER A 123 -4.02 2.31 -2.05
CA SER A 123 -4.07 2.61 -3.48
C SER A 123 -5.45 3.06 -3.91
N ARG A 124 -5.56 4.30 -4.45
CA ARG A 124 -6.79 4.87 -4.99
C ARG A 124 -7.43 3.95 -6.03
N ARG A 125 -6.64 3.50 -7.00
CA ARG A 125 -7.10 2.62 -8.07
C ARG A 125 -7.70 1.32 -7.53
N ARG A 126 -7.05 0.72 -6.52
CA ARG A 126 -7.54 -0.51 -5.89
C ARG A 126 -8.80 -0.27 -5.08
N TYR A 127 -8.84 0.83 -4.34
CA TYR A 127 -10.03 1.21 -3.61
C TYR A 127 -11.22 1.39 -4.55
N ASP A 128 -11.08 2.14 -5.65
CA ASP A 128 -12.14 2.36 -6.65
C ASP A 128 -12.61 1.03 -7.29
N GLN A 129 -11.71 0.08 -7.48
CA GLN A 129 -12.02 -1.24 -8.05
C GLN A 129 -12.87 -2.11 -7.11
N TYR A 130 -12.65 -2.00 -5.79
CA TYR A 130 -13.24 -2.91 -4.80
C TYR A 130 -14.27 -2.27 -3.88
N ARG A 131 -14.43 -0.96 -3.87
CA ARG A 131 -15.30 -0.24 -2.91
C ARG A 131 -16.71 -0.79 -2.83
N ASP A 132 -17.30 -1.20 -3.95
CA ASP A 132 -18.67 -1.74 -4.00
C ASP A 132 -18.79 -3.15 -3.38
N LYS A 133 -17.66 -3.80 -3.10
CA LYS A 133 -17.57 -5.10 -2.43
C LYS A 133 -17.25 -5.01 -0.94
N LEU A 134 -16.99 -3.82 -0.42
CA LEU A 134 -16.58 -3.56 0.97
C LEU A 134 -17.78 -3.44 1.94
N ILE A 135 -18.87 -4.17 1.71
CA ILE A 135 -20.14 -3.98 2.43
C ILE A 135 -20.06 -4.42 3.90
N SER A 136 -19.27 -5.44 4.21
CA SER A 136 -19.21 -6.06 5.56
C SER A 136 -17.85 -5.97 6.23
N ASN A 137 -16.85 -5.42 5.55
CA ASN A 137 -15.50 -5.36 6.06
C ASN A 137 -15.31 -4.13 6.96
N ILE A 138 -14.50 -4.27 8.01
CA ILE A 138 -13.94 -3.12 8.70
C ILE A 138 -12.96 -2.44 7.75
N LEU A 139 -13.23 -1.20 7.37
CA LEU A 139 -12.42 -0.48 6.39
C LEU A 139 -11.40 0.42 7.07
N VAL A 140 -10.12 0.16 6.85
CA VAL A 140 -9.00 1.05 7.21
C VAL A 140 -8.36 1.59 5.95
N ILE A 141 -8.21 2.90 5.85
CA ILE A 141 -7.60 3.58 4.71
C ILE A 141 -6.43 4.44 5.12
N SER A 142 -5.52 4.70 4.20
CA SER A 142 -4.51 5.74 4.37
C SER A 142 -5.06 7.13 3.99
N SER A 143 -4.49 8.17 4.58
CA SER A 143 -4.99 9.56 4.48
C SER A 143 -5.03 10.13 3.05
N ASN A 144 -4.29 9.57 2.10
CA ASN A 144 -4.38 9.93 0.69
C ASN A 144 -5.72 9.53 0.02
N LEU A 145 -6.56 8.73 0.71
CA LEU A 145 -7.87 8.26 0.21
C LEU A 145 -9.06 8.93 0.92
N THR A 146 -8.84 9.88 1.84
CA THR A 146 -9.89 10.45 2.71
C THR A 146 -11.06 11.08 1.96
N ASN A 147 -10.83 11.70 0.82
CA ASN A 147 -11.88 12.36 0.04
C ASN A 147 -12.78 11.39 -0.73
N ASP A 148 -12.46 10.11 -0.75
CA ASP A 148 -13.07 9.11 -1.62
C ASP A 148 -13.76 7.98 -0.86
N ALA A 149 -13.36 7.76 0.39
CA ALA A 149 -13.88 6.68 1.21
C ALA A 149 -15.11 7.14 2.01
N VAL A 150 -16.13 6.28 2.00
CA VAL A 150 -17.36 6.50 2.78
C VAL A 150 -17.21 5.77 4.12
N ASN A 151 -17.26 6.54 5.22
CA ASN A 151 -17.26 6.02 6.59
C ASN A 151 -16.19 4.96 6.89
N PRO A 152 -14.90 5.23 6.73
CA PRO A 152 -13.86 4.30 7.13
C PRO A 152 -13.88 4.13 8.65
N PHE A 153 -13.58 2.92 9.12
CA PHE A 153 -13.41 2.61 10.54
C PHE A 153 -12.23 3.39 11.15
N ALA A 154 -11.13 3.51 10.39
CA ALA A 154 -9.98 4.28 10.78
C ALA A 154 -9.24 4.85 9.56
N ILE A 155 -8.60 6.00 9.75
CA ILE A 155 -7.74 6.66 8.77
C ILE A 155 -6.34 6.75 9.36
N VAL A 156 -5.33 6.25 8.65
CA VAL A 156 -3.93 6.25 9.08
C VAL A 156 -3.09 7.15 8.18
N ASP A 157 -2.07 7.78 8.76
CA ASP A 157 -1.20 8.71 8.05
C ASP A 157 -0.37 8.00 6.98
N TYR A 158 -0.67 8.29 5.70
CA TYR A 158 0.05 7.74 4.56
C TYR A 158 1.55 8.04 4.62
N TYR A 159 1.90 9.29 4.97
CA TYR A 159 3.28 9.74 4.99
C TYR A 159 4.12 9.00 6.03
N ASN A 160 3.57 8.75 7.23
CA ASN A 160 4.26 8.03 8.30
C ASN A 160 4.41 6.54 8.00
N LEU A 161 3.49 5.97 7.21
CA LEU A 161 3.57 4.57 6.80
C LEU A 161 4.49 4.37 5.60
N ALA A 162 4.67 5.37 4.74
CA ALA A 162 5.56 5.28 3.59
C ALA A 162 7.01 5.01 4.02
N CYS A 163 7.69 4.15 3.27
CA CYS A 163 9.08 3.77 3.51
C CYS A 163 10.04 4.75 2.83
N ASP A 164 11.22 5.00 3.41
CA ASP A 164 12.25 5.83 2.76
C ASP A 164 13.02 5.07 1.68
N GLU A 165 12.93 3.71 1.65
CA GLU A 165 13.61 2.88 0.67
C GLU A 165 12.98 3.00 -0.73
N SER A 166 13.84 3.20 -1.73
CA SER A 166 13.41 3.25 -3.13
C SER A 166 12.83 1.90 -3.57
N GLY A 167 11.66 1.93 -4.21
CA GLY A 167 10.96 0.72 -4.65
C GLY A 167 9.97 0.16 -3.65
N LEU A 168 10.13 0.46 -2.36
CA LEU A 168 9.22 0.01 -1.30
C LEU A 168 8.34 1.12 -0.73
N TYR A 169 8.59 2.38 -1.07
CA TYR A 169 8.09 3.51 -0.33
C TYR A 169 6.55 3.54 -0.20
N ASP A 170 5.81 3.11 -1.22
CA ASP A 170 4.35 3.01 -1.23
C ASP A 170 3.83 1.57 -1.35
N ASN A 171 4.68 0.59 -1.05
CA ASN A 171 4.26 -0.80 -1.02
C ASN A 171 3.24 -1.01 0.11
N SER A 172 2.00 -1.26 -0.26
CA SER A 172 0.87 -1.31 0.67
C SER A 172 1.00 -2.41 1.72
N MET A 173 1.64 -3.53 1.39
CA MET A 173 1.90 -4.59 2.35
C MET A 173 2.90 -4.14 3.41
N ILE A 174 4.01 -3.51 2.99
CA ILE A 174 5.00 -2.94 3.91
C ILE A 174 4.37 -1.86 4.78
N MET A 175 3.50 -1.01 4.21
CA MET A 175 2.77 0.01 4.98
C MET A 175 1.88 -0.62 6.06
N LEU A 176 1.15 -1.70 5.75
CA LEU A 176 0.38 -2.42 6.77
C LEU A 176 1.26 -3.03 7.85
N LEU A 177 2.35 -3.71 7.48
CA LEU A 177 3.28 -4.29 8.44
C LEU A 177 3.87 -3.22 9.37
N ARG A 178 4.24 -2.06 8.84
CA ARG A 178 4.69 -0.91 9.65
C ARG A 178 3.61 -0.43 10.62
N LEU A 179 2.35 -0.31 10.17
CA LEU A 179 1.22 0.03 11.03
C LEU A 179 1.08 -0.97 12.18
N LEU A 180 1.05 -2.28 11.86
CA LEU A 180 0.91 -3.33 12.87
C LEU A 180 2.04 -3.29 13.91
N VAL A 181 3.29 -3.11 13.45
CA VAL A 181 4.46 -2.95 14.34
C VAL A 181 4.34 -1.69 15.20
N PHE A 182 3.89 -0.56 14.65
CA PHE A 182 3.70 0.69 15.40
C PHE A 182 2.69 0.55 16.53
N ILE A 183 1.61 -0.21 16.31
CA ILE A 183 0.61 -0.47 17.35
C ILE A 183 0.95 -1.65 18.27
N GLY A 184 2.13 -2.28 18.08
CA GLY A 184 2.66 -3.32 18.95
C GLY A 184 2.24 -4.76 18.58
N ILE A 185 1.63 -4.99 17.41
CA ILE A 185 1.30 -6.31 16.88
C ILE A 185 2.53 -6.85 16.13
N ARG A 186 3.07 -7.99 16.55
CA ARG A 186 4.31 -8.56 16.00
C ARG A 186 4.18 -10.02 15.56
N ASP A 187 3.20 -10.72 16.07
CA ASP A 187 2.90 -12.09 15.67
C ASP A 187 1.89 -12.06 14.52
N ILE A 188 2.41 -12.17 13.30
CA ILE A 188 1.66 -11.95 12.07
C ILE A 188 2.00 -13.06 11.08
N THR A 189 0.99 -13.80 10.65
CA THR A 189 1.12 -14.73 9.53
C THR A 189 0.76 -14.02 8.23
N VAL A 190 1.49 -14.28 7.16
CA VAL A 190 1.30 -13.63 5.85
C VAL A 190 1.09 -14.67 4.76
N ALA A 191 0.14 -14.45 3.86
CA ALA A 191 -0.07 -15.25 2.65
C ALA A 191 -0.22 -14.35 1.42
N GLY A 192 0.30 -14.81 0.28
CA GLY A 192 0.19 -14.10 -1.00
C GLY A 192 1.11 -12.89 -1.15
N PHE A 193 2.20 -12.80 -0.40
CA PHE A 193 3.21 -11.75 -0.55
C PHE A 193 4.42 -12.31 -1.29
N ASP A 194 4.30 -12.48 -2.61
CA ASP A 194 5.16 -13.31 -3.45
C ASP A 194 6.34 -12.56 -4.08
N GLY A 195 6.35 -11.24 -4.03
CA GLY A 195 7.20 -10.43 -4.90
C GLY A 195 6.69 -10.41 -6.35
N PHE A 196 7.51 -9.89 -7.26
CA PHE A 196 7.15 -9.70 -8.66
C PHE A 196 8.01 -10.54 -9.60
N ASP A 197 7.36 -11.24 -10.53
CA ASP A 197 8.01 -12.08 -11.54
C ASP A 197 7.45 -11.70 -12.92
N ARG A 198 8.36 -11.41 -13.88
CA ARG A 198 7.98 -11.01 -15.24
C ARG A 198 7.46 -12.17 -16.08
N SER A 199 7.73 -13.40 -15.69
CA SER A 199 7.38 -14.61 -16.46
C SER A 199 5.97 -15.13 -16.20
N LYS A 200 5.31 -14.66 -15.12
CA LYS A 200 4.00 -15.15 -14.68
C LYS A 200 3.06 -14.01 -14.22
N PRO A 201 1.75 -14.27 -14.09
CA PRO A 201 0.83 -13.36 -13.44
C PRO A 201 1.24 -13.12 -11.98
N ASN A 202 1.38 -11.85 -11.59
CA ASN A 202 1.79 -11.48 -10.24
C ASN A 202 0.61 -11.35 -9.26
N TYR A 203 -0.63 -11.30 -9.76
CA TYR A 203 -1.81 -11.07 -8.94
C TYR A 203 -2.80 -12.22 -9.02
N ALA A 204 -3.36 -12.59 -7.87
CA ALA A 204 -4.28 -13.70 -7.69
C ALA A 204 -5.60 -13.55 -8.49
N TYR A 205 -6.11 -12.32 -8.58
CA TYR A 205 -7.47 -12.05 -9.08
C TYR A 205 -7.51 -11.24 -10.38
N GLU A 206 -6.36 -10.93 -10.97
CA GLU A 206 -6.28 -10.11 -12.19
C GLU A 206 -5.59 -10.84 -13.33
N LYS A 207 -6.38 -11.39 -14.26
CA LYS A 207 -5.87 -12.11 -15.43
C LYS A 207 -5.12 -11.22 -16.43
N HIS A 208 -5.31 -9.92 -16.43
CA HIS A 208 -4.84 -8.99 -17.47
C HIS A 208 -3.87 -7.92 -16.98
N TYR A 209 -3.48 -7.96 -15.71
CA TYR A 209 -2.58 -6.94 -15.17
C TYR A 209 -1.13 -7.29 -15.52
N LYS A 210 -0.69 -6.82 -16.69
CA LYS A 210 0.72 -6.82 -17.09
C LYS A 210 1.40 -5.55 -16.56
N ASP A 211 1.48 -5.37 -15.25
CA ASP A 211 2.29 -4.30 -14.69
C ASP A 211 3.71 -4.79 -14.48
N ASN A 212 4.51 -4.59 -15.52
CA ASN A 212 5.95 -4.86 -15.48
C ASN A 212 6.75 -3.71 -14.82
N LYS A 213 6.11 -2.86 -14.00
CA LYS A 213 6.76 -1.73 -13.34
C LYS A 213 7.66 -2.15 -12.19
N HIS A 214 7.33 -3.28 -11.57
CA HIS A 214 8.14 -3.83 -10.49
C HIS A 214 9.26 -4.67 -11.06
N THR A 215 10.44 -4.50 -10.54
CA THR A 215 11.68 -5.13 -11.00
C THR A 215 12.15 -6.18 -9.99
N GLU A 216 13.05 -7.08 -10.43
CA GLU A 216 13.72 -8.01 -9.53
C GLU A 216 14.48 -7.30 -8.42
N ASP A 217 14.97 -6.07 -8.68
CA ASP A 217 15.64 -5.25 -7.66
C ASP A 217 14.71 -4.90 -6.49
N GLU A 218 13.41 -4.70 -6.76
CA GLU A 218 12.40 -4.47 -5.71
C GLU A 218 12.19 -5.72 -4.85
N ASN A 219 12.22 -6.90 -5.45
CA ASN A 219 12.11 -8.17 -4.71
C ASN A 219 13.29 -8.40 -3.77
N ASN A 220 14.51 -8.03 -4.19
CA ASN A 220 15.72 -8.19 -3.37
C ASN A 220 15.76 -7.21 -2.18
N THR A 221 14.93 -6.17 -2.18
CA THR A 221 14.85 -5.16 -1.12
C THR A 221 13.79 -5.52 -0.06
N ILE A 222 12.78 -6.33 -0.42
CA ILE A 222 11.75 -6.84 0.49
C ILE A 222 12.30 -7.94 1.38
#